data_3b35f88e18c07431b829b9904825e4b1
#
_entry.id   3b35f88e18c07431b829b9904825e4b1
#
_cell.length_a   1.000
_cell.length_b   1.000
_cell.length_c   1.000
_cell.angle_alpha   90.00
_cell.angle_beta   90.00
_cell.angle_gamma   90.00
#
_symmetry.space_group_name_H-M   'P 1'
#
loop_
_entity.id
_entity.type
_entity.pdbx_description
1 polymer ?
#
loop_
_entity_poly.entity_id
_entity_poly.type
_entity_poly.pdbx_seq_one_letter_code
_entity_poly.pdbx_strand_id
1 'polypeptide(L)'
;MKKIFSFLLSLFFVQLIFAQADFIELGSRQYDMLDRLEIKLRKDSVLNFSTVKPYDRKVITQRLEYIDSLSKAGSLKLSKVDKYNLDMLLKDNFDWRKGLGDTSLKFKNLWSKEHLTNPFYFGVKRGDFSFYSHLMYNFQFGKDNNSTAKMYNNSREIAHWRGQVSKRIGYYTYATDNQLRNPLYVRQYTTKNYAVPGFGYFKGDVSNGSTAPIDAFEVKGGIMFNAAKGIDLQFAFDKVFIGNGYRSLILSDFSNNYLFLKVNTRFWKFNYTNLFAQMINRDGVYGDTIYPKKYMTFHCLDLQINKWLNVGFFENIMFGRRSGYDINYLNPMIFSVALGHQLGSPDKATIGFNIKANAFKNTQLYSQIIINEFVLGEVVKYKNGWWANKQALQLGLKSIDLFGVNNLDIQGEINIVRPFVYTSKDNYSSYTHYNQALAHPLGANFKEIIGIVKYQPIPKLRLQGKLIYYTQGLDSAGVNMGSNVMLPYTTRPYDYGWKIGSGIKANCMIAQATAAYELLPNVFIDVDYIIRNFKQDGAADFNSNIFNVGLRMNLKKREYDF
;
A
#
# COMPACT_ATOMS: atom_id res chain seq x y z
N MET A 1 29.87 25.26 -32.35
CA MET A 1 29.60 24.15 -31.41
C MET A 1 29.98 24.46 -29.96
N LYS A 2 31.15 24.96 -29.60
CA LYS A 2 31.51 25.29 -28.20
C LYS A 2 30.58 26.32 -27.53
N LYS A 3 30.09 27.35 -28.23
CA LYS A 3 29.19 28.37 -27.67
C LYS A 3 27.75 27.84 -27.43
N ILE A 4 27.28 26.87 -28.24
CA ILE A 4 25.98 26.24 -28.06
C ILE A 4 26.00 25.26 -26.88
N PHE A 5 27.13 24.55 -26.71
CA PHE A 5 27.35 23.66 -25.57
C PHE A 5 27.46 24.44 -24.24
N SER A 6 28.14 25.60 -24.27
CA SER A 6 28.23 26.51 -23.11
C SER A 6 26.86 27.14 -22.76
N PHE A 7 26.05 27.46 -23.76
CA PHE A 7 24.70 28.00 -23.55
C PHE A 7 23.71 26.91 -23.01
N LEU A 8 23.82 25.69 -23.51
CA LEU A 8 23.07 24.55 -22.95
C LEU A 8 23.54 24.19 -21.53
N LEU A 9 24.83 24.33 -21.24
CA LEU A 9 25.36 24.11 -19.89
C LEU A 9 24.94 25.22 -18.92
N SER A 10 24.80 26.49 -19.39
CA SER A 10 24.34 27.60 -18.55
C SER A 10 22.83 27.58 -18.27
N LEU A 11 22.01 26.98 -19.13
CA LEU A 11 20.60 26.75 -18.88
C LEU A 11 20.33 25.72 -17.76
N PHE A 12 21.33 24.90 -17.41
CA PHE A 12 21.24 23.98 -16.29
C PHE A 12 21.50 24.63 -14.92
N PHE A 13 22.01 25.86 -14.85
CA PHE A 13 22.45 26.48 -13.60
C PHE A 13 21.48 27.49 -12.96
N VAL A 14 20.35 27.81 -13.57
CA VAL A 14 19.33 28.66 -12.94
C VAL A 14 18.10 27.85 -12.61
N GLN A 15 18.22 27.00 -11.57
CA GLN A 15 17.04 26.31 -11.04
C GLN A 15 16.83 26.67 -9.58
N LEU A 16 15.64 27.16 -9.28
CA LEU A 16 15.12 27.24 -7.93
C LEU A 16 15.29 25.87 -7.25
N ILE A 17 16.11 25.83 -6.25
CA ILE A 17 16.47 24.63 -5.52
C ILE A 17 15.27 24.22 -4.67
N PHE A 18 14.60 23.13 -5.05
CA PHE A 18 13.55 22.52 -4.23
C PHE A 18 14.20 21.45 -3.35
N ALA A 19 13.92 21.49 -2.06
CA ALA A 19 14.28 20.40 -1.15
C ALA A 19 13.36 19.22 -1.39
N GLN A 20 13.88 17.99 -1.40
CA GLN A 20 13.05 16.78 -1.38
C GLN A 20 12.81 16.34 0.05
N ALA A 21 11.56 15.92 0.32
CA ALA A 21 11.13 15.38 1.58
C ALA A 21 11.21 13.85 1.61
N ASP A 22 11.09 13.28 2.80
CA ASP A 22 10.70 11.90 2.99
C ASP A 22 9.21 11.69 2.63
N PHE A 23 8.72 10.47 2.82
CA PHE A 23 7.36 10.09 2.48
C PHE A 23 6.50 9.86 3.73
N ILE A 24 5.18 10.04 3.57
CA ILE A 24 4.19 9.66 4.57
C ILE A 24 4.09 8.14 4.60
N GLU A 25 4.34 7.51 5.74
CA GLU A 25 4.34 6.06 5.88
C GLU A 25 3.01 5.42 5.45
N LEU A 26 3.10 4.38 4.61
CA LEU A 26 1.93 3.61 4.14
C LEU A 26 1.15 3.00 5.32
N GLY A 27 -0.18 3.08 5.24
CA GLY A 27 -1.08 2.56 6.28
C GLY A 27 -1.18 3.44 7.52
N SER A 28 -0.51 4.63 7.55
CA SER A 28 -0.71 5.59 8.63
C SER A 28 -2.09 6.25 8.54
N ARG A 29 -2.61 6.71 9.68
CA ARG A 29 -3.89 7.44 9.75
C ARG A 29 -3.95 8.69 8.88
N GLN A 30 -2.79 9.21 8.47
CA GLN A 30 -2.71 10.42 7.65
C GLN A 30 -3.43 10.25 6.31
N TYR A 31 -3.43 9.05 5.74
CA TYR A 31 -4.11 8.77 4.46
C TYR A 31 -5.62 8.96 4.55
N ASP A 32 -6.26 8.47 5.61
CA ASP A 32 -7.71 8.68 5.83
C ASP A 32 -8.08 10.15 5.95
N MET A 33 -7.25 10.91 6.67
CA MET A 33 -7.43 12.36 6.83
C MET A 33 -7.23 13.11 5.50
N LEU A 34 -6.22 12.72 4.71
CA LEU A 34 -5.92 13.31 3.41
C LEU A 34 -7.01 13.00 2.39
N ASP A 35 -7.49 11.76 2.32
CA ASP A 35 -8.61 11.36 1.47
C ASP A 35 -9.86 12.21 1.77
N ARG A 36 -10.16 12.39 3.07
CA ARG A 36 -11.28 13.22 3.50
C ARG A 36 -11.11 14.69 3.09
N LEU A 37 -9.91 15.27 3.23
CA LEU A 37 -9.62 16.65 2.80
C LEU A 37 -9.70 16.79 1.28
N GLU A 38 -9.22 15.80 0.52
CA GLU A 38 -9.34 15.77 -0.94
C GLU A 38 -10.81 15.81 -1.37
N ILE A 39 -11.65 14.97 -0.77
CA ILE A 39 -13.09 14.92 -1.08
C ILE A 39 -13.77 16.24 -0.72
N LYS A 40 -13.46 16.84 0.44
CA LYS A 40 -14.01 18.14 0.85
C LYS A 40 -13.63 19.28 -0.10
N LEU A 41 -12.40 19.30 -0.56
CA LEU A 41 -11.92 20.29 -1.54
C LEU A 41 -12.50 20.04 -2.93
N ARG A 42 -12.81 18.81 -3.27
CA ARG A 42 -13.35 18.34 -4.54
C ARG A 42 -12.48 18.68 -5.76
N LYS A 43 -11.99 19.91 -5.87
CA LYS A 43 -11.20 20.43 -7.00
C LYS A 43 -9.82 20.84 -6.51
N ASP A 44 -8.91 19.88 -6.41
CA ASP A 44 -7.55 20.11 -5.96
C ASP A 44 -6.52 19.56 -6.95
N SER A 45 -5.59 20.40 -7.39
CA SER A 45 -4.58 19.99 -8.38
C SER A 45 -3.39 19.23 -7.77
N VAL A 46 -3.25 19.23 -6.46
CA VAL A 46 -2.17 18.52 -5.74
C VAL A 46 -2.66 17.18 -5.24
N LEU A 47 -3.74 17.18 -4.42
CA LEU A 47 -4.30 15.96 -3.84
C LEU A 47 -4.95 15.05 -4.88
N ASN A 48 -5.33 15.58 -6.06
CA ASN A 48 -5.87 14.76 -7.14
C ASN A 48 -4.86 13.74 -7.72
N PHE A 49 -3.54 13.92 -7.49
CA PHE A 49 -2.52 12.93 -7.80
C PHE A 49 -2.27 11.99 -6.61
N SER A 50 -3.31 11.30 -6.15
CA SER A 50 -3.28 10.40 -4.99
C SER A 50 -3.20 8.91 -5.33
N THR A 51 -3.02 8.57 -6.62
CA THR A 51 -2.97 7.17 -7.09
C THR A 51 -1.72 6.44 -6.60
N VAL A 52 -0.55 7.08 -6.70
CA VAL A 52 0.74 6.48 -6.30
C VAL A 52 1.10 6.90 -4.88
N LYS A 53 1.28 5.92 -4.01
CA LYS A 53 1.67 6.12 -2.61
C LYS A 53 3.00 5.39 -2.34
N PRO A 54 3.82 5.83 -1.40
CA PRO A 54 3.59 6.88 -0.41
C PRO A 54 3.70 8.31 -0.98
N TYR A 55 3.00 9.26 -0.33
CA TYR A 55 2.99 10.68 -0.73
C TYR A 55 4.23 11.42 -0.23
N ASP A 56 4.75 12.32 -1.05
CA ASP A 56 5.80 13.28 -0.67
C ASP A 56 5.30 14.18 0.48
N ARG A 57 5.98 14.11 1.61
CA ARG A 57 5.60 14.78 2.85
C ARG A 57 5.65 16.31 2.71
N LYS A 58 6.64 16.85 2.02
CA LYS A 58 6.77 18.29 1.80
C LYS A 58 5.63 18.84 0.96
N VAL A 59 5.32 18.18 -0.16
CA VAL A 59 4.22 18.58 -1.05
C VAL A 59 2.90 18.56 -0.28
N ILE A 60 2.66 17.53 0.51
CA ILE A 60 1.47 17.42 1.35
C ILE A 60 1.46 18.51 2.43
N THR A 61 2.58 18.75 3.13
CA THR A 61 2.63 19.77 4.19
C THR A 61 2.31 21.16 3.66
N GLN A 62 2.88 21.53 2.51
CA GLN A 62 2.58 22.81 1.87
C GLN A 62 1.09 22.92 1.48
N ARG A 63 0.49 21.79 1.07
CA ARG A 63 -0.94 21.75 0.78
C ARG A 63 -1.80 21.87 2.03
N LEU A 64 -1.40 21.23 3.14
CA LEU A 64 -2.08 21.35 4.43
C LEU A 64 -2.02 22.78 4.98
N GLU A 65 -0.90 23.49 4.86
CA GLU A 65 -0.80 24.90 5.25
C GLU A 65 -1.75 25.78 4.42
N TYR A 66 -1.88 25.50 3.12
CA TYR A 66 -2.86 26.21 2.27
C TYR A 66 -4.30 25.91 2.72
N ILE A 67 -4.63 24.65 3.04
CA ILE A 67 -5.96 24.25 3.55
C ILE A 67 -6.24 24.95 4.89
N ASP A 68 -5.26 25.03 5.78
CA ASP A 68 -5.37 25.75 7.04
C ASP A 68 -5.67 27.24 6.84
N SER A 69 -4.99 27.88 5.86
CA SER A 69 -5.26 29.28 5.51
C SER A 69 -6.67 29.49 4.95
N LEU A 70 -7.19 28.58 4.12
CA LEU A 70 -8.57 28.62 3.63
C LEU A 70 -9.58 28.45 4.76
N SER A 71 -9.30 27.57 5.72
CA SER A 71 -10.15 27.36 6.89
C SER A 71 -10.20 28.58 7.79
N LYS A 72 -9.06 29.23 8.05
CA LYS A 72 -8.94 30.45 8.85
C LYS A 72 -9.64 31.65 8.18
N ALA A 73 -9.55 31.74 6.86
CA ALA A 73 -10.25 32.76 6.07
C ALA A 73 -11.76 32.51 5.90
N GLY A 74 -12.28 31.39 6.45
CA GLY A 74 -13.71 31.04 6.32
C GLY A 74 -14.13 30.50 4.96
N SER A 75 -13.21 30.39 4.00
CA SER A 75 -13.47 29.90 2.64
C SER A 75 -13.69 28.38 2.59
N LEU A 76 -13.23 27.64 3.59
CA LEU A 76 -13.44 26.21 3.76
C LEU A 76 -14.02 25.92 5.14
N LYS A 77 -15.23 25.36 5.16
CA LYS A 77 -15.89 24.94 6.41
C LYS A 77 -15.37 23.58 6.85
N LEU A 78 -14.68 23.55 7.98
CA LEU A 78 -14.21 22.34 8.65
C LEU A 78 -14.95 22.13 9.97
N SER A 79 -15.31 20.88 10.28
CA SER A 79 -15.85 20.51 11.60
C SER A 79 -14.79 20.70 12.68
N LYS A 80 -15.19 20.63 13.97
CA LYS A 80 -14.23 20.63 15.08
C LYS A 80 -13.21 19.48 14.97
N VAL A 81 -13.68 18.32 14.54
CA VAL A 81 -12.85 17.13 14.33
C VAL A 81 -11.93 17.30 13.13
N ASP A 82 -12.41 17.85 11.99
CA ASP A 82 -11.56 18.13 10.84
C ASP A 82 -10.42 19.10 11.17
N LYS A 83 -10.71 20.15 11.98
CA LYS A 83 -9.68 21.11 12.44
C LYS A 83 -8.63 20.42 13.31
N TYR A 84 -9.08 19.56 14.24
CA TYR A 84 -8.16 18.74 15.03
C TYR A 84 -7.29 17.84 14.15
N ASN A 85 -7.90 17.14 13.20
CA ASN A 85 -7.17 16.26 12.29
C ASN A 85 -6.16 17.02 11.42
N LEU A 86 -6.52 18.22 10.94
CA LEU A 86 -5.62 19.10 10.18
C LEU A 86 -4.44 19.57 11.05
N ASP A 87 -4.69 19.95 12.31
CA ASP A 87 -3.63 20.31 13.27
C ASP A 87 -2.69 19.13 13.53
N MET A 88 -3.23 17.93 13.71
CA MET A 88 -2.41 16.72 13.88
C MET A 88 -1.58 16.40 12.64
N LEU A 89 -2.16 16.53 11.41
CA LEU A 89 -1.39 16.38 10.18
C LEU A 89 -0.24 17.39 10.08
N LEU A 90 -0.47 18.65 10.47
CA LEU A 90 0.58 19.68 10.48
C LEU A 90 1.65 19.41 11.54
N LYS A 91 1.28 18.82 12.69
CA LYS A 91 2.23 18.39 13.74
C LYS A 91 3.06 17.19 13.29
N ASP A 92 2.45 16.17 12.70
CA ASP A 92 3.14 14.99 12.19
C ASP A 92 4.16 15.33 11.08
N ASN A 93 3.93 16.45 10.39
CA ASN A 93 4.76 16.95 9.30
C ASN A 93 5.45 18.28 9.65
N PHE A 94 5.68 18.53 10.95
CA PHE A 94 6.23 19.77 11.47
C PHE A 94 7.55 20.20 10.82
N ASP A 95 8.43 19.24 10.54
CA ASP A 95 9.74 19.40 9.93
C ASP A 95 9.71 20.07 8.55
N TRP A 96 8.57 20.02 7.86
CA TRP A 96 8.38 20.60 6.51
C TRP A 96 7.53 21.87 6.47
N ARG A 97 7.15 22.40 7.63
CA ARG A 97 6.39 23.66 7.72
C ARG A 97 7.24 24.86 7.28
N LYS A 98 6.58 25.81 6.61
CA LYS A 98 7.22 27.06 6.18
C LYS A 98 7.65 27.89 7.39
N GLY A 99 8.75 28.60 7.25
CA GLY A 99 9.25 29.51 8.31
C GLY A 99 9.92 28.81 9.49
N LEU A 100 10.07 27.48 9.45
CA LEU A 100 10.83 26.76 10.47
C LEU A 100 12.31 27.06 10.32
N GLY A 101 12.84 27.91 11.21
CA GLY A 101 14.26 28.20 11.33
C GLY A 101 15.06 27.06 11.97
N ASP A 102 16.30 27.35 12.36
CA ASP A 102 17.11 26.41 13.13
C ASP A 102 16.42 26.01 14.42
N THR A 103 16.32 24.72 14.66
CA THR A 103 15.53 24.16 15.76
C THR A 103 16.27 22.99 16.40
N SER A 104 16.22 22.91 17.71
CA SER A 104 16.67 21.74 18.47
C SER A 104 15.56 21.32 19.43
N LEU A 105 15.03 20.13 19.21
CA LEU A 105 13.91 19.55 19.96
C LEU A 105 14.47 18.40 20.80
N LYS A 106 14.42 18.53 22.12
CA LYS A 106 14.78 17.47 23.07
C LYS A 106 13.61 17.25 24.01
N PHE A 107 13.13 16.04 24.09
CA PHE A 107 12.09 15.67 25.05
C PHE A 107 12.70 14.92 26.22
N LYS A 108 12.35 15.35 27.42
CA LYS A 108 12.80 14.68 28.64
C LYS A 108 11.91 13.49 28.99
N ASN A 109 10.62 13.53 28.61
CA ASN A 109 9.68 12.44 28.81
C ASN A 109 8.48 12.55 27.85
N LEU A 110 7.73 11.45 27.67
CA LEU A 110 6.57 11.37 26.77
C LEU A 110 5.39 12.26 27.21
N TRP A 111 5.32 12.64 28.48
CA TRP A 111 4.23 13.41 29.06
C TRP A 111 4.54 14.91 29.13
N SER A 112 5.67 15.34 28.57
CA SER A 112 6.02 16.77 28.53
C SER A 112 5.05 17.57 27.66
N LYS A 113 4.88 18.85 27.95
CA LYS A 113 4.07 19.76 27.12
C LYS A 113 4.61 19.83 25.69
N GLU A 114 5.92 19.72 25.50
CA GLU A 114 6.54 19.73 24.19
C GLU A 114 6.12 18.52 23.35
N HIS A 115 5.99 17.32 23.94
CA HIS A 115 5.48 16.16 23.25
C HIS A 115 4.02 16.31 22.83
N LEU A 116 3.19 17.00 23.62
CA LEU A 116 1.79 17.30 23.26
C LEU A 116 1.66 18.23 22.04
N THR A 117 2.68 19.03 21.76
CA THR A 117 2.71 19.96 20.62
C THR A 117 3.49 19.43 19.44
N ASN A 118 4.41 18.48 19.66
CA ASN A 118 5.32 17.93 18.66
C ASN A 118 5.54 16.44 18.92
N PRO A 119 5.23 15.54 17.96
CA PRO A 119 5.33 14.10 18.15
C PRO A 119 6.76 13.53 18.07
N PHE A 120 7.77 14.35 17.78
CA PHE A 120 9.16 13.90 17.72
C PHE A 120 9.74 13.69 19.13
N TYR A 121 10.49 12.60 19.27
CA TYR A 121 11.25 12.33 20.49
C TYR A 121 12.54 13.16 20.54
N PHE A 122 13.18 13.31 19.39
CA PHE A 122 14.36 14.13 19.20
C PHE A 122 14.33 14.79 17.82
N GLY A 123 14.84 15.99 17.70
CA GLY A 123 14.91 16.66 16.41
C GLY A 123 15.95 17.78 16.41
N VAL A 124 16.70 17.89 15.32
CA VAL A 124 17.62 19.00 15.07
C VAL A 124 17.48 19.46 13.63
N LYS A 125 17.47 20.78 13.45
CA LYS A 125 17.57 21.43 12.15
C LYS A 125 18.63 22.53 12.24
N ARG A 126 19.56 22.52 11.29
CA ARG A 126 20.62 23.51 11.13
C ARG A 126 20.79 23.81 9.65
N GLY A 127 20.36 24.98 9.20
CA GLY A 127 20.33 25.33 7.78
C GLY A 127 19.57 24.29 6.95
N ASP A 128 20.29 23.64 6.02
CA ASP A 128 19.74 22.62 5.12
C ASP A 128 19.84 21.19 5.68
N PHE A 129 20.46 20.99 6.84
CA PHE A 129 20.50 19.70 7.52
C PHE A 129 19.35 19.57 8.51
N SER A 130 18.70 18.41 8.52
CA SER A 130 17.77 18.05 9.58
C SER A 130 17.82 16.56 9.92
N PHE A 131 17.56 16.25 11.17
CA PHE A 131 17.41 14.90 11.70
C PHE A 131 16.25 14.89 12.71
N TYR A 132 15.31 13.99 12.53
CA TYR A 132 14.18 13.82 13.44
C TYR A 132 13.97 12.36 13.74
N SER A 133 13.68 12.04 15.01
CA SER A 133 13.39 10.69 15.48
C SER A 133 12.06 10.65 16.22
N HIS A 134 11.31 9.55 16.01
CA HIS A 134 10.12 9.23 16.79
C HIS A 134 10.38 7.99 17.64
N LEU A 135 9.61 7.81 18.70
CA LEU A 135 9.51 6.53 19.39
C LEU A 135 8.37 5.74 18.79
N MET A 136 8.63 4.45 18.53
CA MET A 136 7.63 3.52 18.01
C MET A 136 7.49 2.33 18.95
N TYR A 137 6.25 2.02 19.26
CA TYR A 137 5.92 0.85 20.08
C TYR A 137 4.53 0.35 19.75
N ASN A 138 4.35 -0.97 19.71
CA ASN A 138 3.04 -1.58 19.66
C ASN A 138 3.04 -2.83 20.52
N PHE A 139 2.10 -2.89 21.43
CA PHE A 139 1.82 -4.08 22.20
C PHE A 139 0.32 -4.37 22.13
N GLN A 140 -0.03 -5.47 21.51
CA GLN A 140 -1.41 -5.96 21.45
C GLN A 140 -1.44 -7.37 22.04
N PHE A 141 -2.49 -7.68 22.76
CA PHE A 141 -2.81 -9.01 23.20
C PHE A 141 -4.28 -9.32 22.93
N GLY A 142 -4.58 -10.60 22.78
CA GLY A 142 -5.94 -11.00 22.48
C GLY A 142 -6.16 -12.49 22.57
N LYS A 143 -7.36 -12.90 22.20
CA LYS A 143 -7.81 -14.28 22.20
C LYS A 143 -8.55 -14.59 20.91
N ASP A 144 -8.23 -15.73 20.32
CA ASP A 144 -8.96 -16.38 19.25
C ASP A 144 -9.65 -17.62 19.85
N ASN A 145 -10.96 -17.79 19.67
CA ASN A 145 -11.71 -18.92 20.21
C ASN A 145 -11.21 -20.28 19.67
N ASN A 146 -10.56 -20.29 18.50
CA ASN A 146 -9.98 -21.48 17.88
C ASN A 146 -8.56 -21.79 18.35
N SER A 147 -8.03 -21.02 19.29
CA SER A 147 -6.66 -21.22 19.78
C SER A 147 -6.62 -21.28 21.30
N THR A 148 -5.92 -22.28 21.85
CA THR A 148 -5.63 -22.36 23.28
C THR A 148 -4.60 -21.32 23.71
N ALA A 149 -3.69 -20.95 22.81
CA ALA A 149 -2.66 -19.97 23.07
C ALA A 149 -3.20 -18.54 22.87
N LYS A 150 -2.86 -17.64 23.80
CA LYS A 150 -3.16 -16.21 23.69
C LYS A 150 -2.41 -15.60 22.51
N MET A 151 -3.08 -14.74 21.78
CA MET A 151 -2.45 -13.96 20.72
C MET A 151 -1.70 -12.78 21.31
N TYR A 152 -0.62 -12.38 20.67
CA TYR A 152 0.03 -11.11 20.94
C TYR A 152 0.80 -10.60 19.72
N ASN A 153 1.00 -9.31 19.68
CA ASN A 153 1.89 -8.62 18.76
C ASN A 153 2.68 -7.60 19.57
N ASN A 154 3.97 -7.81 19.69
CA ASN A 154 4.89 -6.94 20.39
C ASN A 154 5.91 -6.42 19.38
N SER A 155 5.72 -5.19 18.93
CA SER A 155 6.62 -4.51 17.99
C SER A 155 7.42 -3.45 18.72
N ARG A 156 8.74 -3.58 18.71
CA ARG A 156 9.69 -2.68 19.37
C ARG A 156 10.52 -1.95 18.34
N GLU A 157 10.73 -0.68 18.56
CA GLU A 157 11.63 0.11 17.74
C GLU A 157 13.07 -0.35 17.87
N ILE A 158 13.74 -0.43 16.72
CA ILE A 158 15.20 -0.50 16.60
C ILE A 158 15.71 0.86 16.10
N ALA A 159 15.01 1.42 15.11
CA ALA A 159 15.37 2.71 14.52
C ALA A 159 14.14 3.35 13.85
N HIS A 160 13.95 4.64 14.07
CA HIS A 160 13.01 5.46 13.30
C HIS A 160 13.51 6.90 13.24
N TRP A 161 14.16 7.22 12.16
CA TRP A 161 14.61 8.58 11.90
C TRP A 161 14.40 8.97 10.45
N ARG A 162 14.31 10.27 10.24
CA ARG A 162 14.18 10.90 8.94
C ARG A 162 14.78 12.29 8.94
N GLY A 163 15.04 12.82 7.76
CA GLY A 163 15.57 14.17 7.62
C GLY A 163 16.08 14.48 6.23
N GLN A 164 16.89 15.51 6.19
CA GLN A 164 17.60 15.92 4.97
C GLN A 164 19.05 16.24 5.27
N VAL A 165 19.93 15.96 4.30
CA VAL A 165 21.35 16.31 4.36
C VAL A 165 21.61 17.63 3.64
N SER A 166 20.81 17.94 2.61
CA SER A 166 20.89 19.16 1.82
C SER A 166 19.50 19.51 1.26
N LYS A 167 19.39 20.64 0.55
CA LYS A 167 18.14 21.03 -0.14
C LYS A 167 17.66 20.01 -1.17
N ARG A 168 18.47 19.03 -1.58
CA ARG A 168 18.15 18.06 -2.63
C ARG A 168 18.08 16.61 -2.16
N ILE A 169 18.60 16.31 -0.99
CA ILE A 169 18.74 14.93 -0.50
C ILE A 169 18.00 14.77 0.81
N GLY A 170 16.96 13.94 0.78
CA GLY A 170 16.23 13.46 1.94
C GLY A 170 16.57 12.00 2.24
N TYR A 171 16.34 11.57 3.47
CA TYR A 171 16.53 10.18 3.90
C TYR A 171 15.54 9.79 4.96
N TYR A 172 15.27 8.49 5.06
CA TYR A 172 14.53 7.90 6.17
C TYR A 172 14.99 6.48 6.45
N THR A 173 14.83 6.07 7.68
CA THR A 173 15.04 4.70 8.14
C THR A 173 13.98 4.33 9.17
N TYR A 174 13.50 3.12 9.06
CA TYR A 174 12.53 2.51 9.94
C TYR A 174 12.94 1.06 10.18
N ALA A 175 13.03 0.64 11.43
CA ALA A 175 13.28 -0.74 11.77
C ALA A 175 12.55 -1.11 13.06
N THR A 176 11.85 -2.24 13.05
CA THR A 176 11.20 -2.84 14.22
C THR A 176 11.51 -4.31 14.35
N ASP A 177 11.72 -4.74 15.58
CA ASP A 177 11.70 -6.14 16.01
C ASP A 177 10.26 -6.52 16.40
N ASN A 178 9.75 -7.62 15.83
CA ASN A 178 8.36 -8.00 16.00
C ASN A 178 8.27 -9.44 16.47
N GLN A 179 7.68 -9.63 17.63
CA GLN A 179 7.29 -10.94 18.15
C GLN A 179 5.79 -11.12 17.99
N LEU A 180 5.39 -12.13 17.21
CA LEU A 180 4.02 -12.30 16.75
C LEU A 180 3.49 -13.68 17.11
N ARG A 181 2.31 -13.73 17.71
CA ARG A 181 1.45 -14.92 17.74
C ARG A 181 0.11 -14.54 17.17
N ASN A 182 -0.04 -14.81 15.88
CA ASN A 182 -1.19 -14.43 15.08
C ASN A 182 -2.42 -15.33 15.36
N PRO A 183 -3.64 -14.90 14.93
CA PRO A 183 -4.82 -15.76 14.89
C PRO A 183 -4.59 -17.06 14.14
N LEU A 184 -5.36 -18.11 14.46
CA LEU A 184 -5.14 -19.44 13.89
C LEU A 184 -5.20 -19.46 12.36
N TYR A 185 -6.14 -18.74 11.72
CA TYR A 185 -6.22 -18.70 10.25
C TYR A 185 -4.99 -18.04 9.60
N VAL A 186 -4.37 -17.04 10.26
CA VAL A 186 -3.13 -16.41 9.79
C VAL A 186 -1.95 -17.36 9.95
N ARG A 187 -1.92 -18.14 11.03
CA ARG A 187 -0.90 -19.19 11.23
C ARG A 187 -1.03 -20.29 10.16
N GLN A 188 -2.26 -20.72 9.84
CA GLN A 188 -2.53 -21.66 8.73
C GLN A 188 -2.07 -21.11 7.38
N TYR A 189 -2.31 -19.82 7.11
CA TYR A 189 -1.76 -19.14 5.93
C TYR A 189 -0.23 -19.21 5.92
N THR A 190 0.39 -18.91 7.06
CA THR A 190 1.85 -18.92 7.20
C THR A 190 2.43 -20.32 6.99
N THR A 191 1.82 -21.37 7.54
CA THR A 191 2.21 -22.77 7.31
C THR A 191 2.10 -23.13 5.82
N LYS A 192 0.96 -22.82 5.19
CA LYS A 192 0.68 -23.16 3.79
C LYS A 192 1.63 -22.47 2.82
N ASN A 193 1.90 -21.18 3.01
CA ASN A 193 2.68 -20.35 2.09
C ASN A 193 4.13 -20.18 2.53
N TYR A 194 4.47 -20.64 3.72
CA TYR A 194 5.74 -20.36 4.39
C TYR A 194 6.09 -18.86 4.35
N ALA A 195 5.10 -18.01 4.62
CA ALA A 195 5.19 -16.56 4.56
C ALA A 195 4.31 -15.93 5.63
N VAL A 196 4.86 -15.04 6.43
CA VAL A 196 4.09 -14.20 7.38
C VAL A 196 3.59 -12.98 6.60
N PRO A 197 2.27 -12.71 6.57
CA PRO A 197 1.74 -11.58 5.79
C PRO A 197 2.41 -10.25 6.13
N GLY A 198 2.96 -9.59 5.11
CA GLY A 198 3.65 -8.31 5.22
C GLY A 198 5.12 -8.36 5.61
N PHE A 199 5.65 -9.56 5.92
CA PHE A 199 7.06 -9.75 6.28
C PHE A 199 7.82 -10.60 5.26
N GLY A 200 9.14 -10.49 5.27
CA GLY A 200 10.05 -11.32 4.49
C GLY A 200 10.49 -12.54 5.25
N TYR A 201 11.78 -12.55 5.60
CA TYR A 201 12.36 -13.61 6.45
C TYR A 201 11.81 -13.52 7.88
N PHE A 202 11.57 -14.68 8.48
CA PHE A 202 11.13 -14.82 9.87
C PHE A 202 11.78 -16.03 10.52
N LYS A 203 11.84 -16.03 11.84
CA LYS A 203 12.26 -17.17 12.66
C LYS A 203 11.07 -17.67 13.49
N GLY A 204 11.00 -18.96 13.70
CA GLY A 204 9.95 -19.61 14.49
C GLY A 204 9.44 -20.87 13.85
N ASP A 205 8.72 -21.67 14.63
CA ASP A 205 8.09 -22.89 14.16
C ASP A 205 6.74 -22.58 13.51
N VAL A 206 6.60 -22.95 12.24
CA VAL A 206 5.38 -22.80 11.43
C VAL A 206 4.78 -24.15 11.03
N SER A 207 5.13 -25.22 11.71
CA SER A 207 4.50 -26.52 11.53
C SER A 207 2.99 -26.46 11.81
N ASN A 208 2.25 -27.39 11.24
CA ASN A 208 0.80 -27.43 11.42
C ASN A 208 0.44 -27.59 12.92
N GLY A 209 -0.40 -26.66 13.41
CA GLY A 209 -0.81 -26.62 14.81
C GLY A 209 0.17 -25.93 15.77
N SER A 210 1.34 -25.49 15.32
CA SER A 210 2.29 -24.76 16.16
C SER A 210 1.66 -23.52 16.80
N THR A 211 1.90 -23.32 18.08
CA THR A 211 1.55 -22.12 18.86
C THR A 211 2.77 -21.28 19.21
N ALA A 212 3.94 -21.65 18.70
CA ALA A 212 5.17 -20.89 18.92
C ALA A 212 5.05 -19.45 18.38
N PRO A 213 5.67 -18.48 19.03
CA PRO A 213 5.78 -17.14 18.48
C PRO A 213 6.68 -17.14 17.25
N ILE A 214 6.46 -16.16 16.39
CA ILE A 214 7.28 -15.85 15.22
C ILE A 214 8.03 -14.58 15.51
N ASP A 215 9.34 -14.57 15.27
CA ASP A 215 10.19 -13.39 15.31
C ASP A 215 10.45 -12.90 13.87
N ALA A 216 10.13 -11.65 13.60
CA ALA A 216 10.29 -11.05 12.29
C ALA A 216 10.76 -9.60 12.38
N PHE A 217 11.75 -9.23 11.58
CA PHE A 217 12.18 -7.86 11.42
C PHE A 217 11.40 -7.16 10.30
N GLU A 218 10.95 -5.93 10.55
CA GLU A 218 10.49 -5.04 9.50
C GLU A 218 11.50 -3.90 9.36
N VAL A 219 12.11 -3.80 8.19
CA VAL A 219 13.08 -2.76 7.86
C VAL A 219 12.61 -2.02 6.63
N LYS A 220 12.66 -0.70 6.67
CA LYS A 220 12.44 0.20 5.53
C LYS A 220 13.50 1.28 5.57
N GLY A 221 13.85 1.80 4.43
CA GLY A 221 14.75 2.93 4.37
C GLY A 221 15.04 3.34 2.94
N GLY A 222 15.41 4.59 2.77
CA GLY A 222 15.71 5.09 1.46
C GLY A 222 16.32 6.49 1.46
N ILE A 223 16.88 6.79 0.31
CA ILE A 223 17.42 8.09 -0.04
C ILE A 223 16.59 8.66 -1.19
N MET A 224 16.20 9.91 -1.07
CA MET A 224 15.50 10.66 -2.08
C MET A 224 16.38 11.75 -2.63
N PHE A 225 16.31 11.94 -3.93
CA PHE A 225 17.07 12.97 -4.63
C PHE A 225 16.16 13.74 -5.61
N ASN A 226 16.06 15.05 -5.44
CA ASN A 226 15.41 15.91 -6.42
C ASN A 226 16.43 16.28 -7.51
N ALA A 227 16.33 15.60 -8.65
CA ALA A 227 17.23 15.77 -9.77
C ALA A 227 17.00 17.10 -10.50
N ALA A 228 15.71 17.46 -10.69
CA ALA A 228 15.28 18.68 -11.32
C ALA A 228 13.85 19.05 -10.88
N LYS A 229 13.37 20.24 -11.25
CA LYS A 229 12.00 20.64 -10.96
C LYS A 229 11.01 19.64 -11.54
N GLY A 230 10.29 18.95 -10.66
CA GLY A 230 9.30 17.92 -11.03
C GLY A 230 9.90 16.57 -11.40
N ILE A 231 11.20 16.32 -11.13
CA ILE A 231 11.83 15.01 -11.32
C ILE A 231 12.46 14.57 -10.00
N ASP A 232 11.86 13.57 -9.40
CA ASP A 232 12.23 12.99 -8.12
C ASP A 232 12.70 11.56 -8.28
N LEU A 233 13.83 11.23 -7.69
CA LEU A 233 14.41 9.91 -7.62
C LEU A 233 14.30 9.38 -6.18
N GLN A 234 13.92 8.13 -6.03
CA GLN A 234 13.92 7.43 -4.76
C GLN A 234 14.60 6.07 -4.93
N PHE A 235 15.69 5.85 -4.20
CA PHE A 235 16.30 4.54 -4.05
C PHE A 235 15.98 4.04 -2.64
N ALA A 236 15.20 2.97 -2.53
CA ALA A 236 14.68 2.54 -1.24
C ALA A 236 14.42 1.04 -1.15
N PHE A 237 14.44 0.53 0.08
CA PHE A 237 13.87 -0.73 0.47
C PHE A 237 12.56 -0.45 1.23
N ASP A 238 11.43 -0.54 0.54
CA ASP A 238 10.11 -0.17 1.06
C ASP A 238 9.00 -0.78 0.18
N LYS A 239 7.76 -0.32 0.36
CA LYS A 239 6.57 -0.70 -0.43
C LYS A 239 6.06 0.49 -1.23
N VAL A 240 5.42 0.20 -2.35
CA VAL A 240 4.63 1.16 -3.14
C VAL A 240 3.21 0.62 -3.24
N PHE A 241 2.23 1.49 -3.04
CA PHE A 241 0.82 1.18 -3.23
C PHE A 241 0.25 2.03 -4.37
N ILE A 242 -0.47 1.39 -5.30
CA ILE A 242 -1.04 2.07 -6.47
C ILE A 242 -2.55 1.85 -6.49
N GLY A 243 -3.29 2.92 -6.24
CA GLY A 243 -4.74 2.91 -6.24
C GLY A 243 -5.36 3.86 -5.21
N ASN A 244 -6.69 3.96 -5.27
CA ASN A 244 -7.49 4.79 -4.38
C ASN A 244 -8.43 3.96 -3.51
N GLY A 245 -8.45 2.64 -3.69
CA GLY A 245 -9.25 1.67 -2.96
C GLY A 245 -8.70 1.31 -1.58
N TYR A 246 -9.47 0.50 -0.88
CA TYR A 246 -9.03 -0.23 0.30
C TYR A 246 -8.04 -1.33 -0.11
N ARG A 247 -8.36 -2.07 -1.17
CA ARG A 247 -7.47 -3.00 -1.89
C ARG A 247 -6.80 -2.30 -3.08
N SER A 248 -5.80 -2.95 -3.65
CA SER A 248 -5.31 -2.63 -4.97
C SER A 248 -5.21 -3.90 -5.82
N LEU A 249 -5.71 -3.80 -7.04
CA LEU A 249 -5.52 -4.85 -8.06
C LEU A 249 -4.26 -4.59 -8.91
N ILE A 250 -3.57 -3.45 -8.70
CA ILE A 250 -2.36 -3.07 -9.42
C ILE A 250 -1.13 -3.47 -8.60
N LEU A 251 -0.85 -2.75 -7.51
CA LEU A 251 0.26 -3.01 -6.60
C LEU A 251 -0.15 -2.59 -5.20
N SER A 252 -0.11 -3.51 -4.24
CA SER A 252 -0.52 -3.30 -2.85
C SER A 252 0.66 -3.34 -1.88
N ASP A 253 0.37 -3.04 -0.62
CA ASP A 253 1.32 -3.17 0.49
C ASP A 253 1.20 -4.49 1.26
N PHE A 254 0.51 -5.49 0.69
CA PHE A 254 0.28 -6.78 1.33
C PHE A 254 1.58 -7.60 1.49
N SER A 255 2.43 -7.65 0.44
CA SER A 255 3.70 -8.39 0.50
C SER A 255 4.76 -7.68 1.36
N ASN A 256 5.96 -8.26 1.47
CA ASN A 256 7.11 -7.64 2.12
C ASN A 256 7.62 -6.40 1.38
N ASN A 257 8.50 -5.64 2.03
CA ASN A 257 9.29 -4.58 1.40
C ASN A 257 10.24 -5.15 0.34
N TYR A 258 10.56 -4.36 -0.69
CA TYR A 258 11.47 -4.72 -1.77
C TYR A 258 12.38 -3.55 -2.15
N LEU A 259 13.56 -3.87 -2.69
CA LEU A 259 14.49 -2.85 -3.17
C LEU A 259 13.99 -2.28 -4.50
N PHE A 260 13.97 -0.96 -4.63
CA PHE A 260 13.58 -0.31 -5.87
C PHE A 260 14.29 1.01 -6.11
N LEU A 261 14.38 1.35 -7.40
CA LEU A 261 14.59 2.71 -7.89
C LEU A 261 13.25 3.21 -8.46
N LYS A 262 12.74 4.30 -7.90
CA LYS A 262 11.54 4.99 -8.40
C LYS A 262 11.95 6.34 -8.99
N VAL A 263 11.50 6.61 -10.20
CA VAL A 263 11.63 7.92 -10.86
C VAL A 263 10.23 8.48 -11.02
N ASN A 264 9.97 9.63 -10.42
CA ASN A 264 8.68 10.30 -10.53
C ASN A 264 8.88 11.62 -11.27
N THR A 265 8.20 11.77 -12.41
CA THR A 265 8.25 12.98 -13.24
C THR A 265 6.89 13.63 -13.27
N ARG A 266 6.80 14.84 -12.72
CA ARG A 266 5.57 15.62 -12.69
C ARG A 266 5.70 16.86 -13.55
N PHE A 267 4.89 16.94 -14.60
CA PHE A 267 4.86 18.06 -15.52
C PHE A 267 3.42 18.40 -15.91
N TRP A 268 3.02 19.65 -15.76
CA TRP A 268 1.68 20.16 -16.10
C TRP A 268 0.56 19.29 -15.45
N LYS A 269 -0.19 18.55 -16.24
CA LYS A 269 -1.29 17.66 -15.83
C LYS A 269 -0.87 16.17 -15.79
N PHE A 270 0.40 15.86 -15.98
CA PHE A 270 0.92 14.51 -16.00
C PHE A 270 1.75 14.24 -14.75
N ASN A 271 1.60 13.05 -14.21
CA ASN A 271 2.50 12.47 -13.24
C ASN A 271 2.92 11.09 -13.75
N TYR A 272 4.17 10.94 -14.13
CA TYR A 272 4.72 9.71 -14.68
C TYR A 272 5.67 9.07 -13.67
N THR A 273 5.32 7.87 -13.25
CA THR A 273 6.09 7.09 -12.26
C THR A 273 6.68 5.86 -12.93
N ASN A 274 7.99 5.72 -12.86
CA ASN A 274 8.73 4.52 -13.21
C ASN A 274 9.22 3.85 -11.94
N LEU A 275 9.09 2.54 -11.85
CA LEU A 275 9.54 1.73 -10.72
C LEU A 275 10.31 0.53 -11.23
N PHE A 276 11.58 0.44 -10.87
CA PHE A 276 12.48 -0.67 -11.19
C PHE A 276 12.79 -1.41 -9.91
N ALA A 277 12.26 -2.61 -9.73
CA ALA A 277 12.31 -3.31 -8.46
C ALA A 277 12.98 -4.68 -8.55
N GLN A 278 13.71 -5.03 -7.49
CA GLN A 278 14.23 -6.36 -7.25
C GLN A 278 13.42 -7.03 -6.15
N MET A 279 12.94 -8.23 -6.43
CA MET A 279 12.08 -9.01 -5.56
C MET A 279 12.67 -10.40 -5.31
N ILE A 280 12.10 -11.13 -4.38
CA ILE A 280 12.53 -12.48 -4.00
C ILE A 280 11.52 -13.50 -4.53
N ASN A 281 12.02 -14.53 -5.23
CA ASN A 281 11.32 -15.75 -5.52
C ASN A 281 11.74 -16.81 -4.48
N ARG A 282 10.80 -17.24 -3.65
CA ARG A 282 11.08 -18.18 -2.55
C ARG A 282 10.60 -19.59 -2.84
N ASP A 283 10.18 -19.87 -4.06
CA ASP A 283 9.60 -21.14 -4.46
C ASP A 283 10.49 -22.34 -4.11
N GLY A 284 9.99 -23.20 -3.23
CA GLY A 284 10.70 -24.39 -2.78
C GLY A 284 11.98 -24.15 -1.95
N VAL A 285 12.33 -22.89 -1.64
CA VAL A 285 13.56 -22.53 -0.92
C VAL A 285 13.24 -22.01 0.47
N TYR A 286 13.79 -22.65 1.49
CA TYR A 286 13.50 -22.37 2.89
C TYR A 286 14.77 -22.24 3.72
N GLY A 287 14.66 -21.60 4.91
CA GLY A 287 15.76 -21.45 5.86
C GLY A 287 16.76 -20.34 5.51
N ASP A 288 17.93 -20.37 6.13
CA ASP A 288 19.03 -19.42 5.93
C ASP A 288 19.79 -19.76 4.63
N THR A 289 19.39 -19.14 3.53
CA THR A 289 20.00 -19.36 2.22
C THR A 289 19.82 -18.14 1.32
N ILE A 290 20.56 -18.10 0.22
CA ILE A 290 20.42 -17.06 -0.79
C ILE A 290 19.19 -17.36 -1.64
N TYR A 291 18.13 -16.59 -1.45
CA TYR A 291 16.91 -16.73 -2.24
C TYR A 291 17.10 -16.24 -3.67
N PRO A 292 16.56 -16.97 -4.67
CA PRO A 292 16.52 -16.53 -6.04
C PRO A 292 15.81 -15.18 -6.21
N LYS A 293 16.32 -14.36 -7.12
CA LYS A 293 15.80 -13.01 -7.38
C LYS A 293 14.94 -13.00 -8.62
N LYS A 294 13.94 -12.11 -8.62
CA LYS A 294 13.16 -11.73 -9.78
C LYS A 294 12.98 -10.21 -9.80
N TYR A 295 12.53 -9.68 -10.90
CA TYR A 295 12.55 -8.26 -11.16
C TYR A 295 11.22 -7.77 -11.70
N MET A 296 10.97 -6.49 -11.49
CA MET A 296 9.79 -5.81 -12.00
C MET A 296 10.17 -4.47 -12.60
N THR A 297 9.69 -4.20 -13.80
CA THR A 297 9.57 -2.85 -14.35
C THR A 297 8.11 -2.45 -14.33
N PHE A 298 7.83 -1.26 -13.84
CA PHE A 298 6.47 -0.74 -13.73
C PHE A 298 6.44 0.72 -14.17
N HIS A 299 5.53 1.06 -15.07
CA HIS A 299 5.28 2.41 -15.54
C HIS A 299 3.84 2.79 -15.26
N CYS A 300 3.62 3.98 -14.71
CA CYS A 300 2.30 4.52 -14.44
C CYS A 300 2.23 5.98 -14.88
N LEU A 301 1.35 6.27 -15.83
CA LEU A 301 1.06 7.61 -16.29
C LEU A 301 -0.29 8.06 -15.77
N ASP A 302 -0.31 8.95 -14.79
CA ASP A 302 -1.51 9.60 -14.28
C ASP A 302 -1.75 10.92 -15.01
N LEU A 303 -2.94 11.06 -15.57
CA LEU A 303 -3.40 12.27 -16.26
C LEU A 303 -4.53 12.93 -15.47
N GLN A 304 -4.32 14.14 -15.02
CA GLN A 304 -5.36 15.00 -14.47
C GLN A 304 -6.18 15.61 -15.62
N ILE A 305 -7.25 14.94 -16.04
CA ILE A 305 -8.17 15.43 -17.08
C ILE A 305 -8.68 16.82 -16.68
N ASN A 306 -9.13 16.93 -15.42
CA ASN A 306 -9.47 18.18 -14.77
C ASN A 306 -9.25 18.06 -13.24
N LYS A 307 -9.53 19.13 -12.47
CA LYS A 307 -9.23 19.16 -11.03
C LYS A 307 -10.01 18.15 -10.17
N TRP A 308 -11.02 17.47 -10.72
CA TRP A 308 -11.84 16.47 -10.01
C TRP A 308 -11.74 15.07 -10.63
N LEU A 309 -11.16 14.91 -11.83
CA LEU A 309 -11.04 13.64 -12.54
C LEU A 309 -9.57 13.35 -12.86
N ASN A 310 -9.11 12.20 -12.45
CA ASN A 310 -7.80 11.64 -12.76
C ASN A 310 -7.98 10.29 -13.46
N VAL A 311 -7.21 10.04 -14.51
CA VAL A 311 -7.16 8.78 -15.25
C VAL A 311 -5.72 8.35 -15.37
N GLY A 312 -5.41 7.16 -14.88
CA GLY A 312 -4.08 6.55 -14.97
C GLY A 312 -4.07 5.39 -15.94
N PHE A 313 -3.01 5.28 -16.71
CA PHE A 313 -2.64 4.09 -17.46
C PHE A 313 -1.39 3.49 -16.83
N PHE A 314 -1.34 2.17 -16.71
CA PHE A 314 -0.13 1.50 -16.24
C PHE A 314 0.22 0.30 -17.10
N GLU A 315 1.50 -0.01 -17.12
CA GLU A 315 2.05 -1.27 -17.60
C GLU A 315 3.07 -1.81 -16.61
N ASN A 316 3.24 -3.11 -16.61
CA ASN A 316 4.20 -3.77 -15.75
C ASN A 316 4.73 -5.04 -16.45
N ILE A 317 6.01 -5.33 -16.25
CA ILE A 317 6.62 -6.59 -16.62
C ILE A 317 7.29 -7.21 -15.41
N MET A 318 6.97 -8.48 -15.15
CA MET A 318 7.67 -9.34 -14.20
C MET A 318 8.57 -10.31 -14.95
N PHE A 319 9.82 -10.41 -14.54
CA PHE A 319 10.80 -11.28 -15.19
C PHE A 319 11.83 -11.84 -14.23
N GLY A 320 12.41 -12.98 -14.57
CA GLY A 320 13.57 -13.56 -13.92
C GLY A 320 14.73 -13.72 -14.89
N ARG A 321 15.94 -13.39 -14.44
CA ARG A 321 17.18 -13.60 -15.17
C ARG A 321 18.26 -14.09 -14.22
N ARG A 322 19.10 -15.02 -14.66
CA ARG A 322 20.24 -15.48 -13.87
C ARG A 322 21.33 -14.42 -13.75
N SER A 323 21.46 -13.58 -14.77
CA SER A 323 22.47 -12.51 -14.85
C SER A 323 22.13 -11.22 -14.10
N GLY A 324 20.93 -11.11 -13.52
CA GLY A 324 20.48 -9.90 -12.84
C GLY A 324 19.37 -9.16 -13.58
N TYR A 325 19.25 -7.85 -13.38
CA TYR A 325 18.23 -7.02 -14.00
C TYR A 325 18.51 -6.89 -15.52
N ASP A 326 17.48 -7.07 -16.35
CA ASP A 326 17.58 -6.90 -17.80
C ASP A 326 17.57 -5.42 -18.16
N ILE A 327 18.70 -4.92 -18.67
CA ILE A 327 18.91 -3.49 -18.97
C ILE A 327 17.92 -2.95 -20.00
N ASN A 328 17.42 -3.81 -20.91
CA ASN A 328 16.42 -3.40 -21.89
C ASN A 328 15.16 -2.84 -21.22
N TYR A 329 14.78 -3.33 -20.05
CA TYR A 329 13.62 -2.88 -19.29
C TYR A 329 13.88 -1.67 -18.38
N LEU A 330 15.08 -1.07 -18.41
CA LEU A 330 15.39 0.19 -17.70
C LEU A 330 14.98 1.44 -18.47
N ASN A 331 14.56 1.31 -19.74
CA ASN A 331 14.18 2.47 -20.53
C ASN A 331 12.83 3.03 -20.08
N PRO A 332 12.80 4.25 -19.51
CA PRO A 332 11.57 4.81 -18.95
C PRO A 332 10.57 5.35 -20.00
N MET A 333 10.94 5.38 -21.27
CA MET A 333 10.16 6.00 -22.36
C MET A 333 9.55 4.99 -23.32
N ILE A 334 9.99 3.75 -23.30
CA ILE A 334 9.49 2.69 -24.20
C ILE A 334 8.44 1.87 -23.44
N PHE A 335 7.37 1.52 -24.13
CA PHE A 335 6.41 0.55 -23.63
C PHE A 335 7.09 -0.81 -23.47
N SER A 336 7.30 -1.21 -22.20
CA SER A 336 8.02 -2.43 -21.86
C SER A 336 7.32 -3.68 -22.37
N VAL A 337 5.99 -3.66 -22.47
CA VAL A 337 5.19 -4.75 -23.05
C VAL A 337 5.52 -4.96 -24.54
N ALA A 338 5.59 -3.87 -25.31
CA ALA A 338 5.95 -3.94 -26.72
C ALA A 338 7.41 -4.41 -26.91
N LEU A 339 8.32 -3.95 -26.06
CA LEU A 339 9.71 -4.39 -26.05
C LEU A 339 9.83 -5.88 -25.74
N GLY A 340 9.10 -6.40 -24.76
CA GLY A 340 9.06 -7.83 -24.44
C GLY A 340 8.63 -8.68 -25.64
N HIS A 341 7.61 -8.24 -26.37
CA HIS A 341 7.19 -8.92 -27.61
C HIS A 341 8.29 -8.90 -28.67
N GLN A 342 8.98 -7.77 -28.87
CA GLN A 342 10.08 -7.67 -29.84
C GLN A 342 11.26 -8.57 -29.48
N LEU A 343 11.56 -8.73 -28.20
CA LEU A 343 12.62 -9.60 -27.69
C LEU A 343 12.24 -11.09 -27.70
N GLY A 344 10.97 -11.43 -28.03
CA GLY A 344 10.47 -12.81 -27.93
C GLY A 344 10.48 -13.35 -26.50
N SER A 345 10.34 -12.46 -25.52
CA SER A 345 10.48 -12.81 -24.10
C SER A 345 9.23 -13.50 -23.56
N PRO A 346 9.38 -14.55 -22.71
CA PRO A 346 8.28 -15.20 -22.01
C PRO A 346 7.81 -14.40 -20.77
N ASP A 347 8.29 -13.18 -20.57
CA ASP A 347 8.06 -12.37 -19.40
C ASP A 347 6.58 -12.01 -19.23
N LYS A 348 6.14 -11.86 -17.97
CA LYS A 348 4.73 -11.62 -17.68
C LYS A 348 4.40 -10.14 -17.76
N ALA A 349 3.62 -9.79 -18.76
CA ALA A 349 3.11 -8.43 -18.94
C ALA A 349 1.74 -8.25 -18.27
N THR A 350 1.49 -7.04 -17.78
CA THR A 350 0.21 -6.59 -17.24
C THR A 350 -0.01 -5.14 -17.63
N ILE A 351 -1.17 -4.82 -18.17
CA ILE A 351 -1.58 -3.45 -18.44
C ILE A 351 -2.90 -3.15 -17.75
N GLY A 352 -3.24 -1.88 -17.59
CA GLY A 352 -4.54 -1.52 -17.07
C GLY A 352 -4.72 -0.02 -16.82
N PHE A 353 -5.84 0.29 -16.21
CA PHE A 353 -6.27 1.65 -15.96
C PHE A 353 -6.65 1.85 -14.51
N ASN A 354 -6.41 3.06 -14.02
CA ASN A 354 -6.89 3.56 -12.74
C ASN A 354 -7.70 4.82 -13.00
N ILE A 355 -8.90 4.91 -12.46
CA ILE A 355 -9.78 6.07 -12.63
C ILE A 355 -10.21 6.54 -11.26
N LYS A 356 -10.16 7.84 -11.02
CA LYS A 356 -10.64 8.48 -9.80
C LYS A 356 -11.40 9.76 -10.12
N ALA A 357 -12.58 9.93 -9.53
CA ALA A 357 -13.43 11.10 -9.76
C ALA A 357 -14.02 11.61 -8.44
N ASN A 358 -13.72 12.85 -8.05
CA ASN A 358 -14.43 13.60 -7.02
C ASN A 358 -15.72 14.20 -7.60
N ALA A 359 -16.64 13.32 -8.06
CA ALA A 359 -17.77 13.69 -8.91
C ALA A 359 -18.85 14.47 -8.18
N PHE A 360 -19.14 14.12 -6.92
CA PHE A 360 -20.18 14.73 -6.10
C PHE A 360 -19.58 15.54 -4.95
N LYS A 361 -20.40 16.33 -4.27
CA LYS A 361 -19.94 17.26 -3.22
C LYS A 361 -19.14 16.57 -2.11
N ASN A 362 -19.54 15.36 -1.71
CA ASN A 362 -18.97 14.61 -0.59
C ASN A 362 -18.55 13.20 -1.00
N THR A 363 -18.45 12.90 -2.29
CA THR A 363 -18.23 11.53 -2.75
C THR A 363 -17.15 11.46 -3.82
N GLN A 364 -16.24 10.52 -3.64
CA GLN A 364 -15.22 10.11 -4.61
C GLN A 364 -15.58 8.73 -5.14
N LEU A 365 -15.52 8.57 -6.44
CA LEU A 365 -15.60 7.27 -7.13
C LEU A 365 -14.20 6.87 -7.59
N TYR A 366 -13.92 5.57 -7.59
CA TYR A 366 -12.66 5.05 -8.11
C TYR A 366 -12.85 3.67 -8.75
N SER A 367 -11.95 3.33 -9.67
CA SER A 367 -11.95 2.04 -10.37
C SER A 367 -10.54 1.66 -10.78
N GLN A 368 -10.31 0.33 -10.86
CA GLN A 368 -9.12 -0.25 -11.49
C GLN A 368 -9.55 -1.34 -12.48
N ILE A 369 -8.92 -1.38 -13.64
CA ILE A 369 -9.11 -2.39 -14.66
C ILE A 369 -7.76 -3.01 -14.97
N ILE A 370 -7.65 -4.34 -14.87
CA ILE A 370 -6.43 -5.10 -15.12
C ILE A 370 -6.63 -6.01 -16.32
N ILE A 371 -5.65 -6.06 -17.19
CA ILE A 371 -5.61 -6.93 -18.35
C ILE A 371 -4.22 -7.58 -18.41
N ASN A 372 -4.15 -8.88 -18.13
CA ASN A 372 -2.92 -9.64 -18.33
C ASN A 372 -2.84 -10.24 -19.74
N GLU A 373 -3.92 -10.85 -20.16
CA GLU A 373 -4.09 -11.44 -21.49
C GLU A 373 -5.55 -11.26 -21.90
N PHE A 374 -5.77 -11.00 -23.18
CA PHE A 374 -7.11 -10.74 -23.71
C PHE A 374 -7.19 -11.07 -25.20
N VAL A 375 -8.11 -11.95 -25.56
CA VAL A 375 -8.45 -12.22 -26.95
C VAL A 375 -9.92 -11.91 -27.15
N LEU A 376 -10.20 -10.85 -27.90
CA LEU A 376 -11.56 -10.33 -28.09
C LEU A 376 -12.52 -11.39 -28.66
N GLY A 377 -12.05 -12.20 -29.61
CA GLY A 377 -12.84 -13.28 -30.21
C GLY A 377 -13.35 -14.29 -29.18
N GLU A 378 -12.51 -14.65 -28.19
CA GLU A 378 -12.87 -15.59 -27.12
C GLU A 378 -13.89 -15.01 -26.13
N VAL A 379 -13.88 -13.69 -25.93
CA VAL A 379 -14.84 -13.02 -25.03
C VAL A 379 -16.19 -12.78 -25.72
N VAL A 380 -16.17 -12.29 -26.95
CA VAL A 380 -17.36 -11.80 -27.64
C VAL A 380 -18.03 -12.88 -28.48
N LYS A 381 -17.25 -13.61 -29.27
CA LYS A 381 -17.76 -14.58 -30.24
C LYS A 381 -18.03 -15.95 -29.61
N TYR A 382 -17.04 -16.51 -28.93
CA TYR A 382 -17.14 -17.90 -28.44
C TYR A 382 -17.75 -18.01 -27.04
N LYS A 383 -17.47 -17.07 -26.13
CA LYS A 383 -18.02 -16.99 -24.76
C LYS A 383 -17.90 -18.28 -23.94
N ASN A 384 -16.94 -19.14 -24.27
CA ASN A 384 -16.79 -20.48 -23.73
C ASN A 384 -15.82 -20.56 -22.53
N GLY A 385 -15.47 -19.42 -21.92
CA GLY A 385 -14.66 -19.37 -20.71
C GLY A 385 -13.21 -19.77 -20.93
N TRP A 386 -12.56 -19.22 -21.94
CA TRP A 386 -11.13 -19.46 -22.20
C TRP A 386 -10.26 -18.99 -21.03
N TRP A 387 -9.31 -19.84 -20.62
CA TRP A 387 -8.47 -19.62 -19.43
C TRP A 387 -7.61 -18.36 -19.51
N ALA A 388 -7.08 -18.03 -20.70
CA ALA A 388 -6.17 -16.92 -20.87
C ALA A 388 -6.87 -15.54 -20.97
N ASN A 389 -8.19 -15.48 -20.94
CA ASN A 389 -8.90 -14.22 -20.72
C ASN A 389 -8.78 -13.77 -19.25
N LYS A 390 -7.64 -13.14 -18.90
CA LYS A 390 -7.21 -12.80 -17.54
C LYS A 390 -7.47 -11.32 -17.27
N GLN A 391 -8.65 -11.02 -16.74
CA GLN A 391 -9.05 -9.65 -16.40
C GLN A 391 -9.44 -9.55 -14.92
N ALA A 392 -9.25 -8.35 -14.37
CA ALA A 392 -9.77 -7.99 -13.06
C ALA A 392 -10.37 -6.58 -13.07
N LEU A 393 -11.36 -6.37 -12.20
CA LEU A 393 -12.10 -5.11 -12.05
C LEU A 393 -12.26 -4.77 -10.58
N GLN A 394 -11.94 -3.53 -10.23
CA GLN A 394 -12.30 -2.91 -8.97
C GLN A 394 -13.23 -1.73 -9.24
N LEU A 395 -14.29 -1.63 -8.46
CA LEU A 395 -15.17 -0.46 -8.40
C LEU A 395 -15.34 -0.07 -6.95
N GLY A 396 -15.27 1.23 -6.66
CA GLY A 396 -15.45 1.68 -5.29
C GLY A 396 -15.89 3.13 -5.18
N LEU A 397 -16.36 3.44 -4.00
CA LEU A 397 -16.76 4.79 -3.59
C LEU A 397 -16.29 5.10 -2.18
N LYS A 398 -16.02 6.38 -1.92
CA LYS A 398 -15.85 6.96 -0.57
C LYS A 398 -16.81 8.13 -0.46
N SER A 399 -17.58 8.19 0.62
CA SER A 399 -18.46 9.32 0.90
C SER A 399 -18.25 9.81 2.33
N ILE A 400 -18.10 11.11 2.50
CA ILE A 400 -17.83 11.76 3.78
C ILE A 400 -19.05 12.54 4.26
N ASP A 401 -19.14 12.73 5.58
CA ASP A 401 -20.25 13.45 6.23
C ASP A 401 -21.63 12.91 5.80
N LEU A 402 -21.77 11.58 5.84
CA LEU A 402 -22.95 10.85 5.38
C LEU A 402 -24.21 11.33 6.10
N PHE A 403 -25.29 11.55 5.36
CA PHE A 403 -26.57 12.07 5.88
C PHE A 403 -26.45 13.40 6.64
N GLY A 404 -25.39 14.19 6.39
CA GLY A 404 -25.13 15.44 7.10
C GLY A 404 -24.49 15.27 8.50
N VAL A 405 -24.21 14.03 8.91
CA VAL A 405 -23.51 13.75 10.18
C VAL A 405 -22.01 13.98 9.97
N ASN A 406 -21.48 15.01 10.63
CA ASN A 406 -20.06 15.34 10.54
C ASN A 406 -19.17 14.16 10.94
N ASN A 407 -18.15 13.88 10.12
CA ASN A 407 -17.15 12.85 10.37
C ASN A 407 -17.71 11.41 10.44
N LEU A 408 -18.90 11.17 9.89
CA LEU A 408 -19.40 9.85 9.56
C LEU A 408 -19.12 9.59 8.07
N ASP A 409 -18.20 8.67 7.79
CA ASP A 409 -17.71 8.38 6.45
C ASP A 409 -17.98 6.93 6.09
N ILE A 410 -18.25 6.65 4.83
CA ILE A 410 -18.38 5.29 4.32
C ILE A 410 -17.44 5.05 3.14
N GLN A 411 -17.02 3.81 3.00
CA GLN A 411 -16.35 3.31 1.81
C GLN A 411 -16.97 1.99 1.40
N GLY A 412 -17.31 1.86 0.13
CA GLY A 412 -17.76 0.62 -0.48
C GLY A 412 -16.82 0.22 -1.60
N GLU A 413 -16.53 -1.07 -1.74
CA GLU A 413 -15.63 -1.58 -2.78
C GLU A 413 -16.06 -2.96 -3.25
N ILE A 414 -15.95 -3.21 -4.55
CA ILE A 414 -16.16 -4.51 -5.18
C ILE A 414 -14.91 -4.86 -5.97
N ASN A 415 -14.36 -6.05 -5.73
CA ASN A 415 -13.22 -6.60 -6.45
C ASN A 415 -13.65 -7.90 -7.16
N ILE A 416 -13.36 -8.00 -8.44
CA ILE A 416 -13.68 -9.16 -9.27
C ILE A 416 -12.42 -9.56 -10.02
N VAL A 417 -11.91 -10.76 -9.76
CA VAL A 417 -10.66 -11.25 -10.37
C VAL A 417 -10.92 -12.62 -10.97
N ARG A 418 -10.69 -12.76 -12.28
CA ARG A 418 -10.84 -14.03 -12.99
C ARG A 418 -9.76 -15.04 -12.58
N PRO A 419 -9.97 -16.36 -12.85
CA PRO A 419 -8.93 -17.37 -12.69
C PRO A 419 -7.66 -17.02 -13.48
N PHE A 420 -6.51 -17.41 -12.96
CA PHE A 420 -5.18 -17.25 -13.57
C PHE A 420 -4.70 -15.80 -13.75
N VAL A 421 -5.43 -14.78 -13.33
CA VAL A 421 -4.91 -13.41 -13.26
C VAL A 421 -3.67 -13.42 -12.37
N TYR A 422 -2.61 -12.70 -12.74
CA TYR A 422 -1.31 -12.63 -12.08
C TYR A 422 -0.44 -13.89 -12.15
N THR A 423 -0.95 -15.04 -12.63
CA THR A 423 -0.14 -16.24 -12.82
C THR A 423 0.76 -16.13 -14.05
N SER A 424 1.87 -16.85 -14.06
CA SER A 424 2.78 -16.93 -15.18
C SER A 424 3.05 -18.38 -15.60
N LYS A 425 3.88 -18.57 -16.63
CA LYS A 425 4.40 -19.86 -17.04
C LYS A 425 5.30 -20.50 -15.98
N ASP A 426 5.96 -19.66 -15.19
CA ASP A 426 6.88 -20.04 -14.13
C ASP A 426 6.77 -19.09 -12.91
N ASN A 427 7.39 -19.44 -11.80
CA ASN A 427 7.33 -18.66 -10.59
C ASN A 427 8.19 -17.38 -10.61
N TYR A 428 9.19 -17.30 -11.50
CA TYR A 428 10.02 -16.10 -11.62
C TYR A 428 9.27 -14.93 -12.24
N SER A 429 8.29 -15.22 -13.09
CA SER A 429 7.46 -14.21 -13.74
C SER A 429 6.08 -14.05 -13.06
N SER A 430 5.77 -14.82 -12.01
CA SER A 430 4.52 -14.67 -11.25
C SER A 430 4.49 -13.35 -10.48
N TYR A 431 3.30 -12.76 -10.29
CA TYR A 431 3.12 -11.46 -9.61
C TYR A 431 3.13 -11.62 -8.09
N THR A 432 4.28 -12.06 -7.56
CA THR A 432 4.48 -12.38 -6.12
C THR A 432 5.83 -11.90 -5.62
N HIS A 433 5.95 -11.75 -4.29
CA HIS A 433 7.18 -11.47 -3.57
C HIS A 433 7.17 -12.17 -2.22
N TYR A 434 8.21 -12.94 -1.87
CA TYR A 434 8.26 -13.75 -0.64
C TYR A 434 7.03 -14.66 -0.46
N ASN A 435 6.59 -15.35 -1.51
CA ASN A 435 5.38 -16.19 -1.52
C ASN A 435 4.09 -15.44 -1.14
N GLN A 436 4.04 -14.15 -1.36
CA GLN A 436 2.89 -13.30 -1.11
C GLN A 436 2.49 -12.58 -2.39
N ALA A 437 1.19 -12.42 -2.62
CA ALA A 437 0.68 -11.67 -3.77
C ALA A 437 1.10 -10.19 -3.71
N LEU A 438 1.48 -9.62 -4.85
CA LEU A 438 1.82 -8.19 -4.95
C LEU A 438 0.59 -7.30 -5.10
N ALA A 439 -0.53 -7.84 -5.58
CA ALA A 439 -1.79 -7.13 -5.72
C ALA A 439 -2.74 -7.48 -4.55
N HIS A 440 -3.78 -8.26 -4.82
CA HIS A 440 -4.81 -8.59 -3.84
C HIS A 440 -4.40 -9.79 -2.96
N PRO A 441 -4.68 -9.77 -1.64
CA PRO A 441 -4.30 -10.87 -0.72
C PRO A 441 -4.85 -12.24 -1.12
N LEU A 442 -6.06 -12.29 -1.70
CA LEU A 442 -6.70 -13.52 -2.16
C LEU A 442 -6.08 -14.08 -3.47
N GLY A 443 -5.15 -13.38 -4.11
CA GLY A 443 -4.60 -13.78 -5.40
C GLY A 443 -5.59 -13.62 -6.54
N ALA A 444 -6.19 -14.71 -7.05
CA ALA A 444 -7.11 -14.70 -8.18
C ALA A 444 -8.34 -15.59 -7.96
N ASN A 445 -9.23 -15.67 -8.96
CA ASN A 445 -10.43 -16.51 -8.98
C ASN A 445 -11.44 -16.21 -7.87
N PHE A 446 -11.75 -14.92 -7.64
CA PHE A 446 -12.66 -14.50 -6.57
C PHE A 446 -13.55 -13.31 -6.97
N LYS A 447 -14.59 -13.12 -6.16
CA LYS A 447 -15.39 -11.89 -6.05
C LYS A 447 -15.39 -11.48 -4.59
N GLU A 448 -15.13 -10.21 -4.30
CA GLU A 448 -15.10 -9.64 -2.94
C GLU A 448 -15.94 -8.37 -2.90
N ILE A 449 -16.67 -8.17 -1.80
CA ILE A 449 -17.39 -6.94 -1.48
C ILE A 449 -16.89 -6.47 -0.12
N ILE A 450 -16.55 -5.17 -0.03
CA ILE A 450 -16.07 -4.53 1.19
C ILE A 450 -16.97 -3.34 1.51
N GLY A 451 -17.42 -3.26 2.76
CA GLY A 451 -18.09 -2.10 3.34
C GLY A 451 -17.33 -1.62 4.57
N ILE A 452 -16.99 -0.34 4.62
CA ILE A 452 -16.31 0.27 5.77
C ILE A 452 -17.10 1.51 6.19
N VAL A 453 -17.40 1.60 7.48
CA VAL A 453 -17.98 2.78 8.11
C VAL A 453 -16.95 3.33 9.10
N LYS A 454 -16.63 4.60 9.01
CA LYS A 454 -15.71 5.30 9.92
C LYS A 454 -16.46 6.44 10.57
N TYR A 455 -16.38 6.54 11.88
CA TYR A 455 -17.01 7.62 12.64
C TYR A 455 -16.06 8.20 13.68
N GLN A 456 -15.89 9.50 13.63
CA GLN A 456 -15.08 10.23 14.61
C GLN A 456 -15.98 11.24 15.33
N PRO A 457 -16.71 10.83 16.40
CA PRO A 457 -17.66 11.69 17.12
C PRO A 457 -16.97 12.83 17.86
N ILE A 458 -15.80 12.59 18.36
CA ILE A 458 -14.95 13.57 19.07
C ILE A 458 -13.49 13.46 18.55
N PRO A 459 -12.66 14.51 18.72
CA PRO A 459 -11.30 14.54 18.17
C PRO A 459 -10.43 13.33 18.49
N LYS A 460 -10.55 12.76 19.67
CA LYS A 460 -9.68 11.68 20.15
C LYS A 460 -10.26 10.27 20.00
N LEU A 461 -11.53 10.11 19.66
CA LEU A 461 -12.18 8.79 19.52
C LEU A 461 -12.50 8.49 18.07
N ARG A 462 -12.00 7.37 17.57
CA ARG A 462 -12.26 6.83 16.23
C ARG A 462 -12.91 5.48 16.35
N LEU A 463 -14.02 5.33 15.66
CA LEU A 463 -14.78 4.10 15.55
C LEU A 463 -14.76 3.64 14.09
N GLN A 464 -14.58 2.35 13.87
CA GLN A 464 -14.64 1.76 12.54
C GLN A 464 -15.39 0.44 12.60
N GLY A 465 -16.36 0.28 11.69
CA GLY A 465 -16.96 -1.00 11.34
C GLY A 465 -16.49 -1.41 9.95
N LYS A 466 -16.09 -2.65 9.76
CA LYS A 466 -15.68 -3.20 8.46
C LYS A 466 -16.36 -4.54 8.24
N LEU A 467 -16.94 -4.71 7.05
CA LEU A 467 -17.53 -5.97 6.59
C LEU A 467 -16.89 -6.34 5.26
N ILE A 468 -16.33 -7.54 5.18
CA ILE A 468 -15.80 -8.12 3.96
C ILE A 468 -16.54 -9.44 3.71
N TYR A 469 -17.02 -9.62 2.50
CA TYR A 469 -17.54 -10.89 2.04
C TYR A 469 -16.90 -11.26 0.71
N TYR A 470 -16.35 -12.47 0.62
CA TYR A 470 -15.82 -12.95 -0.64
C TYR A 470 -16.23 -14.40 -0.93
N THR A 471 -16.27 -14.70 -2.22
CA THR A 471 -16.37 -16.06 -2.76
C THR A 471 -15.15 -16.32 -3.62
N GLN A 472 -14.51 -17.47 -3.47
CA GLN A 472 -13.31 -17.87 -4.19
C GLN A 472 -13.39 -19.33 -4.62
N GLY A 473 -12.89 -19.64 -5.82
CA GLY A 473 -12.65 -21.02 -6.21
C GLY A 473 -11.20 -21.40 -5.85
N LEU A 474 -11.03 -22.32 -4.92
CA LEU A 474 -9.72 -22.77 -4.48
C LEU A 474 -9.19 -23.90 -5.35
N ASP A 475 -7.85 -24.01 -5.38
CA ASP A 475 -7.16 -25.13 -6.01
C ASP A 475 -7.44 -26.41 -5.23
N SER A 476 -7.61 -27.54 -5.94
CA SER A 476 -7.70 -28.85 -5.33
C SER A 476 -6.29 -29.49 -5.23
N ALA A 477 -6.14 -30.56 -4.45
CA ALA A 477 -4.86 -31.23 -4.27
C ALA A 477 -4.27 -31.64 -5.65
N GLY A 478 -3.16 -31.02 -6.04
CA GLY A 478 -2.45 -31.27 -7.30
C GLY A 478 -3.10 -30.69 -8.55
N VAL A 479 -4.23 -29.95 -8.46
CA VAL A 479 -4.92 -29.38 -9.63
C VAL A 479 -5.01 -27.85 -9.48
N ASN A 480 -4.43 -27.13 -10.44
CA ASN A 480 -4.44 -25.68 -10.49
C ASN A 480 -5.76 -25.16 -11.07
N MET A 481 -6.58 -24.56 -10.21
CA MET A 481 -7.87 -23.95 -10.56
C MET A 481 -7.76 -22.43 -10.72
N GLY A 482 -6.54 -21.90 -10.70
CA GLY A 482 -6.24 -20.50 -11.01
C GLY A 482 -6.45 -19.52 -9.86
N SER A 483 -6.46 -19.98 -8.61
CA SER A 483 -6.53 -19.10 -7.43
C SER A 483 -5.15 -18.76 -6.88
N ASN A 484 -4.24 -19.73 -6.82
CA ASN A 484 -2.89 -19.54 -6.33
C ASN A 484 -1.98 -18.94 -7.41
N VAL A 485 -1.62 -17.68 -7.24
CA VAL A 485 -0.79 -16.93 -8.18
C VAL A 485 0.67 -17.42 -8.27
N MET A 486 1.09 -18.29 -7.36
CA MET A 486 2.41 -18.92 -7.39
C MET A 486 2.45 -20.16 -8.30
N LEU A 487 1.31 -20.78 -8.59
CA LEU A 487 1.28 -21.95 -9.47
C LEU A 487 1.35 -21.55 -10.96
N PRO A 488 2.22 -22.22 -11.75
CA PRO A 488 2.28 -21.99 -13.19
C PRO A 488 0.94 -22.29 -13.86
N TYR A 489 0.47 -21.43 -14.74
CA TYR A 489 -0.78 -21.66 -15.48
C TYR A 489 -0.71 -22.89 -16.42
N THR A 490 0.47 -23.39 -16.69
CA THR A 490 0.69 -24.61 -17.50
C THR A 490 0.18 -25.87 -16.83
N THR A 491 -0.06 -25.85 -15.51
CA THR A 491 -0.60 -26.99 -14.74
C THR A 491 -2.12 -26.99 -14.64
N ARG A 492 -2.81 -26.13 -15.42
CA ARG A 492 -4.28 -26.13 -15.48
C ARG A 492 -4.82 -27.41 -16.12
N PRO A 493 -5.99 -27.91 -15.68
CA PRO A 493 -6.53 -29.18 -16.19
C PRO A 493 -7.20 -29.09 -17.56
N TYR A 494 -7.67 -27.90 -17.98
CA TYR A 494 -8.38 -27.67 -19.25
C TYR A 494 -8.24 -26.23 -19.73
N ASP A 495 -8.62 -25.95 -20.98
CA ASP A 495 -8.48 -24.62 -21.59
C ASP A 495 -9.77 -23.78 -21.55
N TYR A 496 -10.91 -24.41 -21.53
CA TYR A 496 -12.23 -23.76 -21.62
C TYR A 496 -13.13 -24.10 -20.42
N GLY A 497 -14.24 -23.37 -20.28
CA GLY A 497 -15.22 -23.58 -19.21
C GLY A 497 -14.92 -22.83 -17.90
N TRP A 498 -13.90 -21.96 -17.88
CA TRP A 498 -13.52 -21.22 -16.71
C TRP A 498 -14.50 -20.12 -16.32
N LYS A 499 -14.94 -20.16 -15.09
CA LYS A 499 -15.77 -19.14 -14.43
C LYS A 499 -15.10 -18.71 -13.14
N ILE A 500 -15.43 -17.51 -12.65
CA ILE A 500 -14.98 -17.09 -11.34
C ILE A 500 -15.65 -17.99 -10.29
N GLY A 501 -14.85 -18.58 -9.41
CA GLY A 501 -15.28 -19.60 -8.46
C GLY A 501 -15.09 -21.04 -8.94
N SER A 502 -14.46 -21.28 -10.12
CA SER A 502 -14.06 -22.63 -10.56
C SER A 502 -13.13 -23.28 -9.54
N GLY A 503 -13.29 -24.58 -9.27
CA GLY A 503 -12.57 -25.32 -8.24
C GLY A 503 -13.39 -25.55 -6.97
N ILE A 504 -12.73 -25.75 -5.85
CA ILE A 504 -13.38 -25.94 -4.55
C ILE A 504 -13.95 -24.59 -4.11
N LYS A 505 -15.27 -24.50 -4.00
CA LYS A 505 -15.92 -23.26 -3.61
C LYS A 505 -15.63 -22.93 -2.14
N ALA A 506 -15.17 -21.70 -1.90
CA ALA A 506 -14.99 -21.14 -0.57
C ALA A 506 -15.73 -19.80 -0.45
N ASN A 507 -16.30 -19.57 0.72
CA ASN A 507 -16.93 -18.30 1.08
C ASN A 507 -16.39 -17.84 2.42
N CYS A 508 -16.11 -16.56 2.56
CA CYS A 508 -15.67 -15.98 3.81
C CYS A 508 -16.42 -14.68 4.11
N MET A 509 -16.83 -14.54 5.34
CA MET A 509 -17.34 -13.28 5.89
C MET A 509 -16.42 -12.84 7.03
N ILE A 510 -15.98 -11.59 6.98
CA ILE A 510 -15.19 -10.96 8.05
C ILE A 510 -15.96 -9.71 8.48
N ALA A 511 -16.38 -9.65 9.74
CA ALA A 511 -16.94 -8.48 10.37
C ALA A 511 -15.98 -8.01 11.46
N GLN A 512 -15.59 -6.74 11.44
CA GLN A 512 -14.67 -6.16 12.40
C GLN A 512 -15.23 -4.86 12.96
N ALA A 513 -15.18 -4.71 14.26
CA ALA A 513 -15.42 -3.46 14.98
C ALA A 513 -14.13 -3.02 15.68
N THR A 514 -13.74 -1.77 15.47
CA THR A 514 -12.55 -1.16 16.06
C THR A 514 -12.93 0.11 16.78
N ALA A 515 -12.40 0.29 17.99
CA ALA A 515 -12.40 1.56 18.71
C ALA A 515 -10.95 1.95 19.02
N ALA A 516 -10.55 3.16 18.63
CA ALA A 516 -9.21 3.71 18.89
C ALA A 516 -9.33 5.03 19.62
N TYR A 517 -8.79 5.11 20.83
CA TYR A 517 -8.77 6.34 21.63
C TYR A 517 -7.36 6.90 21.70
N GLU A 518 -7.19 8.16 21.30
CA GLU A 518 -5.91 8.86 21.27
C GLU A 518 -5.62 9.49 22.64
N LEU A 519 -4.71 8.89 23.40
CA LEU A 519 -4.26 9.39 24.71
C LEU A 519 -3.41 10.65 24.54
N LEU A 520 -2.37 10.53 23.74
CA LEU A 520 -1.42 11.57 23.35
C LEU A 520 -1.31 11.60 21.82
N PRO A 521 -0.72 12.62 21.20
CA PRO A 521 -0.45 12.63 19.77
C PRO A 521 0.22 11.34 19.32
N ASN A 522 -0.45 10.61 18.41
CA ASN A 522 -0.02 9.31 17.88
C ASN A 522 0.14 8.16 18.91
N VAL A 523 -0.41 8.29 20.12
CA VAL A 523 -0.47 7.21 21.13
C VAL A 523 -1.91 6.77 21.30
N PHE A 524 -2.24 5.53 20.93
CA PHE A 524 -3.61 5.01 20.91
C PHE A 524 -3.77 3.80 21.81
N ILE A 525 -4.91 3.71 22.45
CA ILE A 525 -5.48 2.45 22.91
C ILE A 525 -6.44 1.98 21.84
N ASP A 526 -6.16 0.79 21.29
CA ASP A 526 -6.98 0.14 20.28
C ASP A 526 -7.73 -1.05 20.90
N VAL A 527 -9.02 -1.18 20.59
CA VAL A 527 -9.85 -2.34 20.94
C VAL A 527 -10.47 -2.87 19.66
N ASP A 528 -10.33 -4.16 19.41
CA ASP A 528 -10.85 -4.83 18.23
C ASP A 528 -11.70 -6.04 18.58
N TYR A 529 -12.80 -6.21 17.87
CA TYR A 529 -13.56 -7.43 17.83
C TYR A 529 -13.76 -7.88 16.39
N ILE A 530 -13.34 -9.11 16.07
CA ILE A 530 -13.37 -9.65 14.72
C ILE A 530 -14.15 -10.97 14.73
N ILE A 531 -15.11 -11.10 13.85
CA ILE A 531 -15.81 -12.34 13.52
C ILE A 531 -15.39 -12.73 12.11
N ARG A 532 -14.85 -13.94 11.94
CA ARG A 532 -14.49 -14.49 10.63
C ARG A 532 -15.12 -15.86 10.46
N ASN A 533 -16.03 -15.97 9.51
CA ASN A 533 -16.70 -17.22 9.16
C ASN A 533 -16.22 -17.66 7.78
N PHE A 534 -15.51 -18.77 7.74
CA PHE A 534 -14.97 -19.35 6.51
C PHE A 534 -15.61 -20.71 6.28
N LYS A 535 -16.15 -20.91 5.09
CA LYS A 535 -16.78 -22.15 4.63
C LYS A 535 -16.14 -22.60 3.33
N GLN A 536 -15.82 -23.87 3.25
CA GLN A 536 -15.25 -24.51 2.06
C GLN A 536 -15.98 -25.80 1.77
N ASP A 537 -16.32 -26.06 0.51
CA ASP A 537 -16.93 -27.31 0.12
C ASP A 537 -16.02 -28.50 0.47
N GLY A 538 -16.58 -29.51 1.12
CA GLY A 538 -15.88 -30.71 1.54
C GLY A 538 -15.03 -30.57 2.81
N ALA A 539 -15.10 -29.44 3.53
CA ALA A 539 -14.42 -29.23 4.81
C ALA A 539 -15.37 -28.68 5.88
N ALA A 540 -15.02 -28.85 7.14
CA ALA A 540 -15.77 -28.26 8.24
C ALA A 540 -15.67 -26.73 8.24
N ASP A 541 -16.75 -26.07 8.64
CA ASP A 541 -16.80 -24.61 8.81
C ASP A 541 -15.75 -24.15 9.82
N PHE A 542 -15.03 -23.06 9.49
CA PHE A 542 -14.01 -22.49 10.36
C PHE A 542 -14.42 -21.08 10.81
N ASN A 543 -14.95 -20.99 12.03
CA ASN A 543 -15.51 -19.77 12.59
C ASN A 543 -14.60 -19.23 13.70
N SER A 544 -14.04 -18.02 13.51
CA SER A 544 -13.17 -17.36 14.48
C SER A 544 -13.86 -16.14 15.09
N ASN A 545 -13.82 -16.05 16.41
CA ASN A 545 -14.17 -14.86 17.18
C ASN A 545 -12.90 -14.39 17.89
N ILE A 546 -12.46 -13.18 17.54
CA ILE A 546 -11.16 -12.66 17.98
C ILE A 546 -11.38 -11.34 18.70
N PHE A 547 -10.85 -11.24 19.90
CA PHE A 547 -10.84 -10.01 20.69
C PHE A 547 -9.39 -9.57 20.92
N ASN A 548 -9.07 -8.30 20.65
CA ASN A 548 -7.76 -7.70 20.86
C ASN A 548 -7.86 -6.38 21.59
N VAL A 549 -6.90 -6.12 22.46
CA VAL A 549 -6.65 -4.80 23.08
C VAL A 549 -5.16 -4.49 22.94
N GLY A 550 -4.82 -3.23 22.67
CA GLY A 550 -3.42 -2.86 22.53
C GLY A 550 -3.14 -1.38 22.78
N LEU A 551 -1.87 -1.10 23.04
CA LEU A 551 -1.28 0.22 23.03
C LEU A 551 -0.37 0.35 21.81
N ARG A 552 -0.60 1.38 21.02
CA ARG A 552 0.15 1.66 19.80
C ARG A 552 0.65 3.09 19.77
N MET A 553 1.93 3.27 19.48
CA MET A 553 2.58 4.57 19.40
C MET A 553 3.35 4.69 18.08
N ASN A 554 3.02 5.69 17.28
CA ASN A 554 3.67 6.01 15.99
C ASN A 554 3.79 4.85 15.00
N LEU A 555 3.04 3.77 15.17
CA LEU A 555 2.99 2.61 14.29
C LEU A 555 1.64 2.50 13.59
N LYS A 556 1.65 1.94 12.37
CA LYS A 556 0.41 1.54 11.71
C LYS A 556 -0.22 0.35 12.44
N LYS A 557 -1.53 0.28 12.40
CA LYS A 557 -2.25 -0.91 12.86
C LYS A 557 -2.05 -2.05 11.85
N ARG A 558 -1.70 -3.25 12.34
CA ARG A 558 -1.66 -4.45 11.50
C ARG A 558 -3.04 -5.07 11.44
N GLU A 559 -3.48 -5.39 10.25
CA GLU A 559 -4.76 -6.06 9.99
C GLU A 559 -4.53 -7.28 9.09
N TYR A 560 -5.25 -8.36 9.41
CA TYR A 560 -5.25 -9.61 8.64
C TYR A 560 -6.70 -9.91 8.25
N ASP A 561 -7.14 -9.39 7.13
CA ASP A 561 -8.53 -9.39 6.70
C ASP A 561 -8.74 -10.07 5.34
N PHE A 562 -8.24 -11.32 5.25
CA PHE A 562 -8.34 -12.20 4.09
C PHE A 562 -8.81 -13.62 4.44
#